data_ee41c5a173fd804b533b14c6c9908d59
#
_entry.id   ee41c5a173fd804b533b14c6c9908d59
#
_cell.length_a   1.000
_cell.length_b   1.000
_cell.length_c   1.000
_cell.angle_alpha   90.00
_cell.angle_beta   90.00
_cell.angle_gamma   90.00
#
_symmetry.space_group_name_H-M   'P 1'
#
loop_
_entity.id
_entity.type
_entity.pdbx_description
1 polymer ?
#
loop_
_entity_poly.entity_id
_entity_poly.type
_entity_poly.pdbx_seq_one_letter_code
_entity_poly.pdbx_strand_id
1 'polypeptide(L)'
;MQLKEIISKDLEITKERKTMSINIDSYQIEEIDKIAYQFSKINNSKTFTRKYIIETAIDAYIEEAKEILEKQYKINIKDLPKKKKEKKEENFDLVIFPAREEGFQDVFLGEREWRYVRIDKNKINKIKYIAIYRSAPISGITHYAKVKSFEYNEEYKKYSIILEGKPIRLEKIIKLEGLDPNAMRSGRYVELSELKNAKNLKELLENKD
;
A
#
# COMPACT_ATOMS: atom_id res chain seq x y z
N MET A 1 8.07 34.91 -6.81
CA MET A 1 9.07 34.32 -5.92
C MET A 1 10.16 33.70 -6.77
N GLN A 2 11.40 34.17 -6.66
CA GLN A 2 12.48 33.70 -7.56
C GLN A 2 13.01 32.33 -7.08
N LEU A 3 13.27 31.43 -8.03
CA LEU A 3 13.82 30.08 -7.80
C LEU A 3 15.05 30.07 -6.84
N LYS A 4 15.80 31.18 -6.80
CA LYS A 4 16.98 31.38 -5.91
C LYS A 4 16.61 31.41 -4.42
N GLU A 5 15.43 31.87 -4.03
CA GLU A 5 15.02 31.94 -2.62
C GLU A 5 14.57 30.57 -2.07
N ILE A 6 14.11 29.69 -2.94
CA ILE A 6 13.69 28.33 -2.55
C ILE A 6 14.94 27.49 -2.22
N ILE A 7 16.03 27.66 -2.97
CA ILE A 7 17.27 26.89 -2.81
C ILE A 7 18.00 27.20 -1.49
N SER A 8 17.80 28.40 -0.92
CA SER A 8 18.48 28.82 0.32
C SER A 8 17.78 28.38 1.61
N LYS A 9 16.53 27.89 1.53
CA LYS A 9 15.71 27.49 2.71
C LYS A 9 15.85 26.02 3.13
N ASP A 10 16.62 25.21 2.42
CA ASP A 10 16.64 23.74 2.63
C ASP A 10 17.53 23.27 3.80
N LEU A 11 18.08 24.15 4.63
CA LEU A 11 19.14 23.76 5.56
C LEU A 11 18.70 23.39 6.99
N GLU A 12 17.42 23.52 7.41
CA GLU A 12 17.11 23.33 8.84
C GLU A 12 15.77 22.64 9.22
N ILE A 13 15.09 21.94 8.34
CA ILE A 13 13.88 21.23 8.74
C ILE A 13 14.05 19.72 8.49
N THR A 14 14.15 18.93 9.55
CA THR A 14 13.95 17.47 9.52
C THR A 14 12.52 17.16 9.08
N LYS A 15 12.26 17.20 7.77
CA LYS A 15 10.95 16.85 7.19
C LYS A 15 10.76 15.34 7.29
N GLU A 16 9.72 14.89 7.99
CA GLU A 16 9.28 13.49 7.93
C GLU A 16 8.96 13.14 6.48
N ARG A 17 9.74 12.25 5.87
CA ARG A 17 9.55 11.86 4.47
C ARG A 17 8.59 10.70 4.37
N LYS A 18 7.54 10.84 3.56
CA LYS A 18 6.60 9.78 3.19
C LYS A 18 6.76 9.45 1.71
N THR A 19 6.72 8.16 1.38
CA THR A 19 6.77 7.71 -0.01
C THR A 19 5.38 7.76 -0.63
N MET A 20 5.27 8.34 -1.83
CA MET A 20 4.08 8.36 -2.66
C MET A 20 4.46 7.93 -4.08
N SER A 21 3.62 7.11 -4.71
CA SER A 21 3.79 6.74 -6.12
C SER A 21 2.95 7.65 -7.01
N ILE A 22 3.57 8.23 -8.05
CA ILE A 22 2.93 9.12 -9.01
C ILE A 22 3.20 8.55 -10.41
N ASN A 23 2.17 8.49 -11.24
CA ASN A 23 2.32 8.19 -12.67
C ASN A 23 2.60 9.50 -13.41
N ILE A 24 3.70 9.55 -14.15
CA ILE A 24 4.14 10.70 -14.94
C ILE A 24 4.30 10.23 -16.38
N ASP A 25 3.83 11.00 -17.34
CA ASP A 25 3.93 10.66 -18.75
C ASP A 25 5.39 10.67 -19.23
N SER A 26 5.72 9.80 -20.17
CA SER A 26 7.10 9.64 -20.66
C SER A 26 7.70 10.92 -21.20
N TYR A 27 6.91 11.74 -21.91
CA TYR A 27 7.37 13.03 -22.42
C TYR A 27 7.73 14.01 -21.29
N GLN A 28 6.96 14.04 -20.21
CA GLN A 28 7.25 14.88 -19.04
C GLN A 28 8.55 14.45 -18.34
N ILE A 29 8.80 13.13 -18.29
CA ILE A 29 10.05 12.59 -17.75
C ILE A 29 11.24 13.07 -18.58
N GLU A 30 11.15 13.05 -19.93
CA GLU A 30 12.20 13.54 -20.82
C GLU A 30 12.46 15.04 -20.63
N GLU A 31 11.42 15.86 -20.49
CA GLU A 31 11.57 17.30 -20.26
C GLU A 31 12.24 17.59 -18.91
N ILE A 32 11.82 16.87 -17.86
CA ILE A 32 12.43 16.97 -16.52
C ILE A 32 13.92 16.60 -16.59
N ASP A 33 14.28 15.55 -17.31
CA ASP A 33 15.70 15.12 -17.47
C ASP A 33 16.52 16.16 -18.22
N LYS A 34 15.98 16.76 -19.29
CA LYS A 34 16.65 17.85 -20.02
C LYS A 34 16.89 19.06 -19.11
N ILE A 35 15.88 19.45 -18.32
CA ILE A 35 15.98 20.55 -17.36
C ILE A 35 17.04 20.23 -16.30
N ALA A 36 16.99 19.05 -15.68
CA ALA A 36 17.95 18.61 -14.68
C ALA A 36 19.40 18.64 -15.23
N TYR A 37 19.60 18.15 -16.45
CA TYR A 37 20.90 18.17 -17.13
C TYR A 37 21.41 19.60 -17.34
N GLN A 38 20.58 20.51 -17.86
CA GLN A 38 21.00 21.90 -18.12
C GLN A 38 21.34 22.65 -16.83
N PHE A 39 20.51 22.49 -15.77
CA PHE A 39 20.84 23.11 -14.48
C PHE A 39 22.13 22.54 -13.86
N SER A 40 22.36 21.24 -13.95
CA SER A 40 23.59 20.60 -13.49
C SER A 40 24.83 21.17 -14.24
N LYS A 41 24.71 21.38 -15.54
CA LYS A 41 25.78 21.94 -16.39
C LYS A 41 26.07 23.40 -16.05
N ILE A 42 25.03 24.23 -15.95
CA ILE A 42 25.17 25.69 -15.68
C ILE A 42 25.79 25.92 -14.30
N ASN A 43 25.37 25.12 -13.29
CA ASN A 43 25.84 25.34 -11.92
C ASN A 43 27.02 24.44 -11.54
N ASN A 44 27.56 23.66 -12.47
CA ASN A 44 28.61 22.66 -12.22
C ASN A 44 28.36 21.81 -10.98
N SER A 45 27.12 21.36 -10.81
CA SER A 45 26.65 20.65 -9.61
C SER A 45 25.83 19.40 -9.97
N LYS A 46 26.05 18.29 -9.24
CA LYS A 46 25.28 17.04 -9.37
C LYS A 46 23.96 17.06 -8.56
N THR A 47 23.63 18.16 -7.92
CA THR A 47 22.44 18.29 -7.05
C THR A 47 21.13 18.29 -7.86
N PHE A 48 21.16 18.79 -9.10
CA PHE A 48 19.97 18.92 -9.96
C PHE A 48 19.60 17.58 -10.60
N THR A 49 19.01 16.69 -9.80
CA THR A 49 18.50 15.40 -10.25
C THR A 49 17.02 15.53 -10.64
N ARG A 50 16.48 14.54 -11.39
CA ARG A 50 15.04 14.42 -11.66
C ARG A 50 14.22 14.58 -10.38
N LYS A 51 14.60 13.88 -9.32
CA LYS A 51 13.95 13.95 -8.03
C LYS A 51 13.93 15.38 -7.48
N TYR A 52 15.06 16.06 -7.51
CA TYR A 52 15.17 17.44 -7.03
C TYR A 52 14.25 18.39 -7.82
N ILE A 53 14.20 18.28 -9.15
CA ILE A 53 13.33 19.12 -9.98
C ILE A 53 11.86 18.88 -9.63
N ILE A 54 11.44 17.61 -9.46
CA ILE A 54 10.05 17.27 -9.10
C ILE A 54 9.72 17.81 -7.70
N GLU A 55 10.57 17.59 -6.71
CA GLU A 55 10.35 18.08 -5.34
C GLU A 55 10.23 19.61 -5.32
N THR A 56 11.11 20.31 -6.03
CA THR A 56 11.08 21.78 -6.12
C THR A 56 9.83 22.29 -6.83
N ALA A 57 9.41 21.65 -7.91
CA ALA A 57 8.18 22.01 -8.63
C ALA A 57 6.94 21.82 -7.76
N ILE A 58 6.88 20.74 -6.98
CA ILE A 58 5.78 20.50 -6.04
C ILE A 58 5.74 21.56 -4.94
N ASP A 59 6.90 21.92 -4.35
CA ASP A 59 6.96 22.94 -3.32
C ASP A 59 6.53 24.30 -3.87
N ALA A 60 6.97 24.67 -5.08
CA ALA A 60 6.57 25.93 -5.73
C ALA A 60 5.05 25.98 -5.99
N TYR A 61 4.48 24.89 -6.50
CA TYR A 61 3.04 24.80 -6.74
C TYR A 61 2.21 24.88 -5.45
N ILE A 62 2.69 24.24 -4.37
CA ILE A 62 2.02 24.32 -3.06
C ILE A 62 1.98 25.76 -2.54
N GLU A 63 3.08 26.50 -2.65
CA GLU A 63 3.12 27.89 -2.20
C GLU A 63 2.20 28.79 -3.06
N GLU A 64 2.23 28.64 -4.39
CA GLU A 64 1.32 29.36 -5.28
C GLU A 64 -0.15 29.06 -4.97
N ALA A 65 -0.51 27.79 -4.80
CA ALA A 65 -1.86 27.38 -4.45
C ALA A 65 -2.32 27.98 -3.10
N LYS A 66 -1.45 28.04 -2.10
CA LYS A 66 -1.74 28.69 -0.81
C LYS A 66 -2.04 30.18 -1.00
N GLU A 67 -1.22 30.89 -1.79
CA GLU A 67 -1.44 32.31 -2.07
C GLU A 67 -2.78 32.56 -2.77
N ILE A 68 -3.13 31.72 -3.75
CA ILE A 68 -4.41 31.83 -4.44
C ILE A 68 -5.57 31.59 -3.47
N LEU A 69 -5.50 30.56 -2.65
CA LEU A 69 -6.55 30.26 -1.66
C LEU A 69 -6.71 31.39 -0.66
N GLU A 70 -5.63 31.98 -0.18
CA GLU A 70 -5.69 33.07 0.79
C GLU A 70 -6.18 34.38 0.15
N LYS A 71 -5.62 34.77 -1.00
CA LYS A 71 -5.94 36.07 -1.65
C LYS A 71 -7.33 36.07 -2.29
N GLN A 72 -7.70 35.02 -3.02
CA GLN A 72 -8.95 34.98 -3.79
C GLN A 72 -10.12 34.41 -2.99
N TYR A 73 -9.89 33.39 -2.18
CA TYR A 73 -10.94 32.66 -1.48
C TYR A 73 -10.99 32.93 0.02
N LYS A 74 -10.04 33.68 0.57
CA LYS A 74 -9.93 34.00 2.02
C LYS A 74 -9.79 32.73 2.89
N ILE A 75 -9.21 31.66 2.32
CA ILE A 75 -8.99 30.36 2.98
C ILE A 75 -7.52 30.27 3.37
N ASN A 76 -7.24 30.22 4.68
CA ASN A 76 -5.90 29.91 5.19
C ASN A 76 -5.79 28.40 5.45
N ILE A 77 -4.86 27.72 4.75
CA ILE A 77 -4.66 26.26 4.89
C ILE A 77 -4.30 25.86 6.32
N LYS A 78 -3.64 26.74 7.07
CA LYS A 78 -3.26 26.46 8.47
C LYS A 78 -4.46 26.31 9.40
N ASP A 79 -5.57 26.98 9.05
CA ASP A 79 -6.81 26.97 9.83
C ASP A 79 -7.74 25.82 9.41
N LEU A 80 -7.42 25.15 8.30
CA LEU A 80 -8.17 23.97 7.88
C LEU A 80 -7.92 22.81 8.83
N PRO A 81 -8.98 22.15 9.31
CA PRO A 81 -8.81 20.96 10.13
C PRO A 81 -7.99 19.94 9.30
N LYS A 82 -6.87 19.49 9.86
CA LYS A 82 -6.16 18.34 9.26
C LYS A 82 -7.22 17.27 9.05
N LYS A 83 -7.49 16.90 7.77
CA LYS A 83 -8.36 15.75 7.50
C LYS A 83 -7.81 14.60 8.34
N LYS A 84 -8.38 14.39 9.54
CA LYS A 84 -8.31 13.08 10.13
C LYS A 84 -8.87 12.19 9.03
N LYS A 85 -8.03 11.32 8.45
CA LYS A 85 -8.59 10.17 7.73
C LYS A 85 -9.57 9.60 8.73
N GLU A 86 -10.85 9.80 8.49
CA GLU A 86 -11.86 9.01 9.16
C GLU A 86 -11.36 7.58 8.90
N LYS A 87 -10.86 6.95 9.96
CA LYS A 87 -10.64 5.52 9.90
C LYS A 87 -12.08 5.00 9.76
N LYS A 88 -12.53 4.80 8.51
CA LYS A 88 -13.63 3.85 8.28
C LYS A 88 -13.24 2.69 9.16
N GLU A 89 -14.06 2.34 10.13
CA GLU A 89 -13.82 1.13 10.90
C GLU A 89 -13.77 0.01 9.88
N GLU A 90 -12.55 -0.38 9.54
CA GLU A 90 -12.34 -1.51 8.62
C GLU A 90 -12.91 -2.73 9.36
N ASN A 91 -14.13 -3.08 9.05
CA ASN A 91 -14.70 -4.32 9.49
C ASN A 91 -14.01 -5.44 8.72
N PHE A 92 -13.25 -6.23 9.41
CA PHE A 92 -12.62 -7.44 8.87
C PHE A 92 -12.42 -8.44 10.00
N ASP A 93 -12.54 -9.70 9.67
CA ASP A 93 -12.22 -10.82 10.56
C ASP A 93 -11.34 -11.86 9.85
N LEU A 94 -11.00 -11.63 8.58
CA LEU A 94 -10.19 -12.51 7.75
C LEU A 94 -9.06 -11.75 7.07
N VAL A 95 -7.89 -12.39 6.98
CA VAL A 95 -6.78 -11.93 6.17
C VAL A 95 -6.46 -12.93 5.07
N ILE A 96 -6.22 -12.41 3.85
CA ILE A 96 -5.84 -13.20 2.67
C ILE A 96 -4.35 -13.00 2.42
N PHE A 97 -3.57 -14.08 2.34
CA PHE A 97 -2.17 -14.02 1.94
C PHE A 97 -1.93 -14.74 0.61
N PRO A 98 -1.02 -14.22 -0.23
CA PRO A 98 -0.59 -14.93 -1.42
C PRO A 98 0.33 -16.11 -1.07
N ALA A 99 0.22 -17.19 -1.81
CA ALA A 99 1.08 -18.36 -1.72
C ALA A 99 1.41 -18.95 -3.10
N ARG A 100 2.59 -19.53 -3.19
CA ARG A 100 2.90 -20.53 -4.21
C ARG A 100 2.29 -21.87 -3.81
N GLU A 101 2.15 -22.75 -4.79
CA GLU A 101 1.49 -24.04 -4.59
C GLU A 101 2.15 -24.90 -3.47
N GLU A 102 3.47 -24.96 -3.43
CA GLU A 102 4.23 -25.68 -2.39
C GLU A 102 3.85 -25.18 -0.98
N GLY A 103 3.93 -23.87 -0.75
CA GLY A 103 3.56 -23.29 0.56
C GLY A 103 2.10 -23.53 0.93
N PHE A 104 1.21 -23.55 -0.07
CA PHE A 104 -0.19 -23.88 0.17
C PHE A 104 -0.38 -25.34 0.58
N GLN A 105 0.26 -26.29 -0.11
CA GLN A 105 0.12 -27.72 0.16
C GLN A 105 0.83 -28.13 1.46
N ASP A 106 2.10 -27.75 1.59
CA ASP A 106 2.93 -28.25 2.68
C ASP A 106 2.65 -27.54 4.01
N VAL A 107 2.59 -26.20 3.97
CA VAL A 107 2.47 -25.40 5.19
C VAL A 107 1.01 -25.19 5.57
N PHE A 108 0.18 -24.65 4.67
CA PHE A 108 -1.19 -24.33 5.01
C PHE A 108 -2.09 -25.56 5.21
N LEU A 109 -2.04 -26.52 4.28
CA LEU A 109 -2.85 -27.74 4.38
C LEU A 109 -2.18 -28.80 5.26
N GLY A 110 -0.85 -29.01 5.08
CA GLY A 110 -0.10 -30.08 5.75
C GLY A 110 0.16 -29.75 7.21
N GLU A 111 0.92 -28.70 7.48
CA GLU A 111 1.34 -28.32 8.83
C GLU A 111 0.28 -27.54 9.60
N ARG A 112 -0.76 -27.03 8.93
CA ARG A 112 -1.83 -26.18 9.51
C ARG A 112 -1.28 -24.92 10.14
N GLU A 113 -0.36 -24.30 9.45
CA GLU A 113 0.33 -23.08 9.86
C GLU A 113 0.50 -22.15 8.66
N TRP A 114 0.71 -20.85 8.91
CA TRP A 114 1.16 -19.91 7.89
C TRP A 114 2.23 -19.01 8.47
N ARG A 115 3.46 -19.11 7.95
CA ARG A 115 4.66 -18.57 8.60
C ARG A 115 5.19 -17.31 7.99
N TYR A 116 5.94 -16.56 8.80
CA TYR A 116 6.76 -15.41 8.41
C TYR A 116 6.01 -14.30 7.72
N VAL A 117 4.79 -14.02 8.19
CA VAL A 117 3.94 -12.94 7.65
C VAL A 117 4.11 -11.65 8.43
N ARG A 118 3.97 -10.54 7.72
CA ARG A 118 3.88 -9.21 8.33
C ARG A 118 2.41 -8.88 8.56
N ILE A 119 2.06 -8.64 9.82
CA ILE A 119 0.72 -8.24 10.22
C ILE A 119 0.87 -7.03 11.15
N ASP A 120 0.00 -6.03 10.96
CA ASP A 120 -0.10 -4.90 11.88
C ASP A 120 -0.60 -5.40 13.25
N LYS A 121 0.18 -5.14 14.30
CA LYS A 121 -0.16 -5.52 15.68
C LYS A 121 -1.56 -5.08 16.10
N ASN A 122 -2.00 -3.91 15.63
CA ASN A 122 -3.33 -3.37 15.94
C ASN A 122 -4.48 -4.15 15.25
N LYS A 123 -4.17 -4.93 14.22
CA LYS A 123 -5.16 -5.72 13.46
C LYS A 123 -5.28 -7.17 13.95
N ILE A 124 -4.27 -7.70 14.64
CA ILE A 124 -4.22 -9.11 15.08
C ILE A 124 -5.45 -9.53 15.85
N ASN A 125 -5.91 -8.73 16.80
CA ASN A 125 -7.07 -9.05 17.65
C ASN A 125 -8.41 -9.12 16.90
N LYS A 126 -8.49 -8.59 15.69
CA LYS A 126 -9.67 -8.64 14.84
C LYS A 126 -9.67 -9.87 13.92
N ILE A 127 -8.50 -10.47 13.65
CA ILE A 127 -8.34 -11.57 12.70
C ILE A 127 -8.75 -12.88 13.36
N LYS A 128 -9.81 -13.49 12.85
CA LYS A 128 -10.31 -14.81 13.28
C LYS A 128 -10.05 -15.87 12.22
N TYR A 129 -9.85 -15.47 10.98
CA TYR A 129 -9.71 -16.37 9.83
C TYR A 129 -8.54 -15.96 8.95
N ILE A 130 -8.03 -16.95 8.22
CA ILE A 130 -7.03 -16.77 7.17
C ILE A 130 -7.50 -17.47 5.90
N ALA A 131 -7.26 -16.87 4.74
CA ALA A 131 -7.44 -17.51 3.45
C ALA A 131 -6.16 -17.39 2.63
N ILE A 132 -5.94 -18.31 1.70
CA ILE A 132 -4.75 -18.32 0.86
C ILE A 132 -5.14 -18.11 -0.60
N TYR A 133 -4.61 -17.03 -1.18
CA TYR A 133 -4.62 -16.82 -2.61
C TYR A 133 -3.50 -17.65 -3.24
N ARG A 134 -3.85 -18.68 -3.99
CA ARG A 134 -2.91 -19.52 -4.73
C ARG A 134 -2.55 -18.82 -6.03
N SER A 135 -1.24 -18.61 -6.25
CA SER A 135 -0.73 -18.04 -7.49
C SER A 135 -1.06 -18.93 -8.70
N ALA A 136 -0.64 -18.51 -9.90
CA ALA A 136 -0.81 -19.32 -11.09
C ALA A 136 -0.29 -20.77 -10.89
N PRO A 137 -0.95 -21.78 -11.48
CA PRO A 137 -2.03 -21.71 -12.46
C PRO A 137 -3.44 -21.51 -11.88
N ILE A 138 -3.63 -21.64 -10.57
CA ILE A 138 -4.96 -21.58 -9.93
C ILE A 138 -5.52 -20.14 -9.96
N SER A 139 -4.67 -19.16 -9.65
CA SER A 139 -5.01 -17.72 -9.61
C SER A 139 -6.32 -17.44 -8.86
N GLY A 140 -6.42 -17.93 -7.63
CA GLY A 140 -7.66 -17.81 -6.85
C GLY A 140 -7.58 -18.37 -5.43
N ILE A 141 -8.62 -18.11 -4.65
CA ILE A 141 -8.77 -18.60 -3.28
C ILE A 141 -9.66 -19.86 -3.31
N THR A 142 -9.17 -20.94 -2.72
CA THR A 142 -9.86 -22.23 -2.67
C THR A 142 -10.22 -22.67 -1.27
N HIS A 143 -9.49 -22.19 -0.25
CA HIS A 143 -9.64 -22.58 1.15
C HIS A 143 -9.48 -21.38 2.08
N TYR A 144 -10.09 -21.52 3.24
CA TYR A 144 -9.87 -20.66 4.40
C TYR A 144 -9.72 -21.53 5.66
N ALA A 145 -9.19 -20.96 6.73
CA ALA A 145 -9.06 -21.64 8.00
C ALA A 145 -9.35 -20.70 9.17
N LYS A 146 -9.76 -21.24 10.29
CA LYS A 146 -9.89 -20.51 11.55
C LYS A 146 -8.50 -20.38 12.19
N VAL A 147 -8.22 -19.22 12.75
CA VAL A 147 -6.97 -18.95 13.46
C VAL A 147 -7.11 -19.40 14.92
N LYS A 148 -6.11 -20.16 15.40
CA LYS A 148 -5.99 -20.57 16.81
C LYS A 148 -5.17 -19.54 17.59
N SER A 149 -4.00 -19.19 17.05
CA SER A 149 -3.07 -18.25 17.71
C SER A 149 -2.13 -17.60 16.71
N PHE A 150 -1.50 -16.51 17.17
CA PHE A 150 -0.40 -15.85 16.48
C PHE A 150 0.86 -16.00 17.33
N GLU A 151 1.95 -16.43 16.73
CA GLU A 151 3.26 -16.55 17.37
C GLU A 151 4.23 -15.55 16.72
N TYR A 152 4.83 -14.67 17.52
CA TYR A 152 5.80 -13.72 17.01
C TYR A 152 7.19 -14.33 17.03
N ASN A 153 7.85 -14.30 15.88
CA ASN A 153 9.25 -14.74 15.75
C ASN A 153 10.15 -13.51 15.81
N GLU A 154 10.97 -13.43 16.87
CA GLU A 154 11.87 -12.31 17.14
C GLU A 154 12.99 -12.20 16.11
N GLU A 155 13.51 -13.32 15.63
CA GLU A 155 14.61 -13.37 14.65
C GLU A 155 14.20 -12.75 13.31
N TYR A 156 13.02 -13.17 12.80
CA TYR A 156 12.51 -12.69 11.51
C TYR A 156 11.64 -11.44 11.64
N LYS A 157 11.30 -11.01 12.85
CA LYS A 157 10.35 -9.91 13.14
C LYS A 157 9.02 -10.07 12.39
N LYS A 158 8.49 -11.27 12.41
CA LYS A 158 7.29 -11.70 11.69
C LYS A 158 6.44 -12.63 12.54
N TYR A 159 5.20 -12.83 12.10
CA TYR A 159 4.27 -13.73 12.77
C TYR A 159 4.15 -15.06 12.05
N SER A 160 3.95 -16.14 12.83
CA SER A 160 3.38 -17.40 12.40
C SER A 160 1.93 -17.46 12.87
N ILE A 161 1.04 -17.94 12.00
CA ILE A 161 -0.39 -18.11 12.28
C ILE A 161 -0.67 -19.60 12.43
N ILE A 162 -1.05 -20.04 13.62
CA ILE A 162 -1.43 -21.42 13.90
C ILE A 162 -2.93 -21.58 13.64
N LEU A 163 -3.29 -22.62 12.88
CA LEU A 163 -4.67 -22.86 12.49
C LEU A 163 -5.43 -23.73 13.52
N GLU A 164 -6.71 -23.44 13.68
CA GLU A 164 -7.62 -24.27 14.45
C GLU A 164 -8.28 -25.32 13.54
N GLY A 165 -7.82 -26.56 13.64
CA GLY A 165 -8.35 -27.65 12.84
C GLY A 165 -7.84 -27.68 11.40
N LYS A 166 -8.60 -28.33 10.51
CA LYS A 166 -8.25 -28.43 9.09
C LYS A 166 -8.78 -27.24 8.31
N PRO A 167 -8.03 -26.73 7.31
CA PRO A 167 -8.55 -25.75 6.37
C PRO A 167 -9.84 -26.23 5.68
N ILE A 168 -10.77 -25.31 5.52
CA ILE A 168 -12.11 -25.56 4.97
C ILE A 168 -12.10 -25.13 3.50
N ARG A 169 -12.54 -26.03 2.61
CA ARG A 169 -12.67 -25.72 1.19
C ARG A 169 -13.88 -24.81 0.96
N LEU A 170 -13.70 -23.78 0.12
CA LEU A 170 -14.80 -22.95 -0.37
C LEU A 170 -15.66 -23.75 -1.35
N GLU A 171 -16.95 -23.48 -1.38
CA GLU A 171 -17.88 -24.09 -2.35
C GLU A 171 -17.51 -23.75 -3.79
N LYS A 172 -16.99 -22.55 -4.01
CA LYS A 172 -16.47 -22.07 -5.32
C LYS A 172 -15.10 -21.44 -5.16
N ILE A 173 -14.32 -21.48 -6.24
CA ILE A 173 -13.02 -20.81 -6.30
C ILE A 173 -13.27 -19.32 -6.57
N ILE A 174 -12.72 -18.45 -5.72
CA ILE A 174 -12.76 -17.00 -5.93
C ILE A 174 -11.57 -16.61 -6.80
N LYS A 175 -11.80 -16.45 -8.10
CA LYS A 175 -10.78 -16.19 -9.12
C LYS A 175 -10.34 -14.74 -9.16
N LEU A 176 -9.11 -14.50 -9.69
CA LEU A 176 -8.53 -13.17 -9.88
C LEU A 176 -9.15 -12.36 -11.05
N GLU A 177 -10.29 -12.70 -11.52
CA GLU A 177 -10.91 -12.08 -12.68
C GLU A 177 -10.99 -10.56 -12.58
N GLY A 178 -10.46 -9.86 -13.61
CA GLY A 178 -10.56 -8.40 -13.75
C GLY A 178 -9.64 -7.57 -12.87
N LEU A 179 -8.70 -8.18 -12.14
CA LEU A 179 -7.69 -7.51 -11.35
C LEU A 179 -6.28 -7.70 -11.88
N ASP A 180 -5.42 -6.69 -11.64
CA ASP A 180 -3.98 -6.82 -11.83
C ASP A 180 -3.44 -7.95 -10.93
N PRO A 181 -2.62 -8.89 -11.44
CA PRO A 181 -1.96 -9.94 -10.64
C PRO A 181 -1.18 -9.39 -9.43
N ASN A 182 -0.70 -8.16 -9.52
CA ASN A 182 0.00 -7.47 -8.44
C ASN A 182 -0.92 -7.08 -7.26
N ALA A 183 -2.23 -7.05 -7.46
CA ALA A 183 -3.20 -6.73 -6.39
C ALA A 183 -3.09 -7.65 -5.18
N MET A 184 -2.59 -8.88 -5.38
CA MET A 184 -2.44 -9.91 -4.35
C MET A 184 -0.99 -10.09 -3.85
N ARG A 185 -0.10 -9.12 -4.04
CA ARG A 185 1.29 -9.20 -3.52
C ARG A 185 1.41 -9.05 -2.01
N SER A 186 0.42 -8.47 -1.36
CA SER A 186 0.39 -8.25 0.09
C SER A 186 -0.89 -8.79 0.71
N GLY A 187 -0.91 -8.93 2.03
CA GLY A 187 -2.10 -9.35 2.77
C GLY A 187 -3.27 -8.39 2.55
N ARG A 188 -4.47 -8.95 2.34
CA ARG A 188 -5.74 -8.22 2.20
C ARG A 188 -6.67 -8.56 3.33
N TYR A 189 -7.34 -7.56 3.88
CA TYR A 189 -8.25 -7.72 5.02
C TYR A 189 -9.69 -7.59 4.54
N VAL A 190 -10.51 -8.60 4.82
CA VAL A 190 -11.92 -8.68 4.40
C VAL A 190 -12.75 -9.35 5.48
N GLU A 191 -14.06 -9.38 5.34
CA GLU A 191 -14.91 -10.23 6.17
C GLU A 191 -15.04 -11.64 5.55
N LEU A 192 -15.12 -12.68 6.40
CA LEU A 192 -15.36 -14.04 5.93
C LEU A 192 -16.69 -14.17 5.17
N SER A 193 -17.69 -13.42 5.59
CA SER A 193 -18.99 -13.32 4.92
C SER A 193 -18.86 -12.82 3.48
N GLU A 194 -18.05 -11.77 3.27
CA GLU A 194 -17.77 -11.20 1.96
C GLU A 194 -17.03 -12.22 1.07
N LEU A 195 -16.00 -12.89 1.61
CA LEU A 195 -15.26 -13.91 0.88
C LEU A 195 -16.16 -15.04 0.37
N LYS A 196 -17.10 -15.52 1.22
CA LYS A 196 -18.02 -16.59 0.84
C LYS A 196 -19.02 -16.19 -0.24
N ASN A 197 -19.44 -14.93 -0.26
CA ASN A 197 -20.45 -14.41 -1.15
C ASN A 197 -19.86 -13.84 -2.47
N ALA A 198 -18.61 -13.43 -2.47
CA ALA A 198 -17.96 -12.81 -3.64
C ALA A 198 -17.97 -13.72 -4.87
N LYS A 199 -18.20 -13.15 -6.04
CA LYS A 199 -18.12 -13.89 -7.32
C LYS A 199 -16.68 -14.07 -7.76
N ASN A 200 -15.86 -13.05 -7.56
CA ASN A 200 -14.44 -13.03 -7.90
C ASN A 200 -13.68 -12.08 -6.95
N LEU A 201 -12.36 -12.01 -7.08
CA LEU A 201 -11.51 -11.15 -6.24
C LEU A 201 -11.70 -9.66 -6.49
N LYS A 202 -12.11 -9.27 -7.70
CA LYS A 202 -12.39 -7.87 -8.02
C LYS A 202 -13.55 -7.36 -7.17
N GLU A 203 -14.68 -8.06 -7.19
CA GLU A 203 -15.84 -7.72 -6.37
C GLU A 203 -15.51 -7.68 -4.87
N LEU A 204 -14.69 -8.64 -4.40
CA LEU A 204 -14.30 -8.73 -2.99
C LEU A 204 -13.45 -7.53 -2.52
N LEU A 205 -12.59 -6.99 -3.38
CA LEU A 205 -11.62 -5.96 -3.00
C LEU A 205 -12.08 -4.54 -3.34
N GLU A 206 -12.88 -4.34 -4.40
CA GLU A 206 -13.39 -3.02 -4.81
C GLU A 206 -14.50 -2.47 -3.91
N ASN A 207 -15.21 -3.30 -3.19
CA ASN A 207 -16.26 -2.85 -2.25
C ASN A 207 -15.69 -2.14 -0.99
N LYS A 208 -14.36 -1.90 -0.92
CA LYS A 208 -13.67 -1.31 0.24
C LYS A 208 -12.95 0.02 -0.02
N ASP A 209 -13.00 0.53 -1.27
CA ASP A 209 -12.40 1.84 -1.63
C ASP A 209 -13.36 3.02 -1.45
#